data_8f636b187960d15153590868ab3d5384
#
_entry.id   8f636b187960d15153590868ab3d5384
#
_cell.length_a   1.000
_cell.length_b   1.000
_cell.length_c   1.000
_cell.angle_alpha   90.00
_cell.angle_beta   90.00
_cell.angle_gamma   90.00
#
_symmetry.space_group_name_H-M   'P 1'
#
loop_
_entity.id
_entity.type
_entity.pdbx_description
1 polymer ?
#
loop_
_entity_poly.entity_id
_entity_poly.type
_entity_poly.pdbx_seq_one_letter_code
_entity_poly.pdbx_strand_id
1 'polypeptide(L)'
;MEFENTIGLETHVQLKTRTKMFCGCLLKTGCEPNTNVCPVCLGYPGALPVMNKEAVKLTVMSGLMLGCEVNRHATFDRKNYFYPDMAKDYQISENGSPLCIGGGVEITRADGTRKFIRINHIHLEEDAAKINHYATTSGVDFNRGGTPLMEIVSEPDMESADDAIAYLTALKEMLVYAGVSDCNLEEGNMRSDVNISIRPKGEAKLGTKVEIKNMNSFSGIHAALEYEARRQRECMAHSIPIVQETRRWDPEAMETASMRSKENAHDYRYFPEPDLVPVELDEATVAEWKSLLPEMPEARRARMIAEYGIAEYDAEVLSQHKENADYFESAAKGLDKKTAKALCNLFMSDVMALMNASGKSIGECAMTPAALASLVKLAASGTINGPTLKELLPEIFEKGGDPGQIVKERGLGAVSDTGALEQFVDQAIAANPGPVQDFKNGKKAAAGFFVGQVMKLSKGKADPKIVGGIVAKKLAALLLPLAAALFALFAGCTSFSPQQSSMFTDSDGNIVAVEYGRSKSDHKSNFTAPNGKVVEMKSKLGVRVTLPDGESFLAWECMNVLPSGTMYRSDNEKWMYHANGISCRVFEKAQNANGEDDYLEVFEGIICEGPKKDGR
;
A
#
# COMPACT_ATOMS: atom_id res chain seq x y z
N MET A 1 -28.93 -7.39 -29.80
CA MET A 1 -28.68 -8.64 -29.06
C MET A 1 -27.48 -8.40 -28.17
N GLU A 2 -27.56 -8.71 -26.89
CA GLU A 2 -26.40 -8.60 -25.98
C GLU A 2 -25.52 -9.84 -26.11
N PHE A 3 -24.21 -9.66 -26.08
CA PHE A 3 -23.23 -10.73 -26.19
C PHE A 3 -22.35 -10.76 -24.93
N GLU A 4 -21.97 -11.95 -24.52
CA GLU A 4 -21.01 -12.22 -23.45
C GLU A 4 -19.69 -12.68 -24.05
N ASN A 5 -18.58 -12.17 -23.52
CA ASN A 5 -17.26 -12.72 -23.83
C ASN A 5 -17.01 -13.96 -22.96
N THR A 6 -16.21 -14.86 -23.49
CA THR A 6 -15.68 -16.02 -22.79
C THR A 6 -14.19 -16.09 -23.10
N ILE A 7 -13.36 -15.89 -22.08
CA ILE A 7 -11.91 -15.74 -22.22
C ILE A 7 -11.20 -16.76 -21.34
N GLY A 8 -10.24 -17.46 -21.92
CA GLY A 8 -9.28 -18.32 -21.24
C GLY A 8 -7.85 -17.94 -21.60
N LEU A 9 -6.92 -18.20 -20.70
CA LEU A 9 -5.50 -17.88 -20.85
C LEU A 9 -4.64 -19.13 -20.73
N GLU A 10 -3.64 -19.23 -21.61
CA GLU A 10 -2.52 -20.15 -21.51
C GLU A 10 -1.28 -19.35 -21.15
N THR A 11 -0.82 -19.47 -19.90
CA THR A 11 0.25 -18.63 -19.36
C THR A 11 1.51 -19.45 -19.17
N HIS A 12 2.55 -19.12 -19.93
CA HIS A 12 3.86 -19.74 -19.86
C HIS A 12 4.77 -18.95 -18.93
N VAL A 13 5.40 -19.61 -17.98
CA VAL A 13 6.25 -19.02 -16.95
C VAL A 13 7.58 -19.74 -16.90
N GLN A 14 8.69 -19.04 -17.16
CA GLN A 14 10.03 -19.57 -16.95
C GLN A 14 10.33 -19.69 -15.47
N LEU A 15 10.74 -20.88 -15.04
CA LEU A 15 11.03 -21.18 -13.65
C LEU A 15 12.44 -20.73 -13.26
N LYS A 16 12.57 -20.18 -12.05
CA LYS A 16 13.83 -19.68 -11.48
C LYS A 16 14.70 -20.81 -10.94
N THR A 17 15.14 -21.70 -11.82
CA THR A 17 16.07 -22.78 -11.52
C THR A 17 17.52 -22.38 -11.85
N ARG A 18 18.49 -23.13 -11.33
CA ARG A 18 19.89 -22.89 -11.63
C ARG A 18 20.31 -23.45 -12.98
N THR A 19 19.68 -24.53 -13.42
CA THR A 19 20.02 -25.25 -14.67
C THR A 19 18.79 -25.44 -15.53
N LYS A 20 19.03 -25.76 -16.80
CA LYS A 20 17.97 -26.13 -17.77
C LYS A 20 17.16 -27.34 -17.32
N MET A 21 16.01 -27.57 -17.98
CA MET A 21 15.04 -28.58 -17.60
C MET A 21 15.59 -29.99 -17.64
N PHE A 22 16.35 -30.34 -18.66
CA PHE A 22 16.81 -31.71 -18.89
C PHE A 22 18.33 -31.85 -19.00
N CYS A 23 19.12 -30.81 -18.66
CA CYS A 23 20.56 -30.86 -18.67
C CYS A 23 21.20 -29.95 -17.62
N GLY A 24 22.53 -30.04 -17.46
CA GLY A 24 23.30 -29.24 -16.49
C GLY A 24 23.72 -27.86 -16.95
N CYS A 25 23.32 -27.37 -18.15
CA CYS A 25 23.61 -26.01 -18.60
C CYS A 25 22.96 -25.01 -17.66
N LEU A 26 23.71 -23.99 -17.25
CA LEU A 26 23.21 -22.96 -16.35
C LEU A 26 22.20 -22.07 -17.07
N LEU A 27 21.17 -21.59 -16.36
CA LEU A 27 20.34 -20.50 -16.84
C LEU A 27 21.07 -19.17 -16.66
N LYS A 28 21.49 -18.58 -17.79
CA LYS A 28 22.17 -17.29 -17.83
C LYS A 28 21.59 -16.43 -18.93
N THR A 29 21.23 -15.20 -18.61
CA THR A 29 20.88 -14.17 -19.58
C THR A 29 22.13 -13.43 -20.07
N GLY A 30 22.07 -12.89 -21.29
CA GLY A 30 23.15 -12.04 -21.85
C GLY A 30 24.43 -12.76 -22.26
N CYS A 31 24.41 -14.11 -22.38
CA CYS A 31 25.52 -14.84 -22.98
C CYS A 31 25.55 -14.66 -24.50
N GLU A 32 26.74 -14.74 -25.10
CA GLU A 32 26.89 -14.82 -26.56
C GLU A 32 26.06 -15.99 -27.12
N PRO A 33 25.40 -15.82 -28.28
CA PRO A 33 24.53 -16.85 -28.85
C PRO A 33 25.22 -18.21 -28.97
N ASN A 34 24.51 -19.26 -28.58
CA ASN A 34 24.95 -20.67 -28.68
C ASN A 34 26.21 -21.01 -27.87
N THR A 35 26.57 -20.23 -26.86
CA THR A 35 27.73 -20.52 -25.97
C THR A 35 27.33 -21.29 -24.70
N ASN A 36 26.03 -21.33 -24.38
CA ASN A 36 25.51 -22.02 -23.19
C ASN A 36 24.63 -23.21 -23.62
N VAL A 37 25.24 -24.15 -24.31
CA VAL A 37 24.57 -25.34 -24.88
C VAL A 37 25.39 -26.60 -24.63
N CYS A 38 24.75 -27.77 -24.68
CA CYS A 38 25.38 -29.07 -24.58
C CYS A 38 24.70 -30.08 -25.53
N PRO A 39 25.25 -31.29 -25.71
CA PRO A 39 24.65 -32.30 -26.58
C PRO A 39 23.18 -32.63 -26.26
N VAL A 40 22.75 -32.55 -25.00
CA VAL A 40 21.37 -32.81 -24.57
C VAL A 40 20.43 -31.72 -25.11
N CYS A 41 20.67 -30.47 -24.79
CA CYS A 41 19.78 -29.37 -25.23
C CYS A 41 19.90 -29.05 -26.74
N LEU A 42 20.96 -29.53 -27.39
CA LEU A 42 21.09 -29.51 -28.88
C LEU A 42 20.52 -30.75 -29.54
N GLY A 43 19.97 -31.72 -28.82
CA GLY A 43 19.34 -32.91 -29.40
C GLY A 43 20.29 -33.85 -30.12
N TYR A 44 21.55 -33.97 -29.68
CA TYR A 44 22.51 -34.86 -30.34
C TYR A 44 22.09 -36.31 -30.18
N PRO A 45 22.26 -37.15 -31.21
CA PRO A 45 21.94 -38.57 -31.14
C PRO A 45 22.65 -39.27 -29.99
N GLY A 46 21.88 -39.99 -29.17
CA GLY A 46 22.38 -40.73 -28.00
C GLY A 46 22.53 -39.89 -26.71
N ALA A 47 22.27 -38.60 -26.74
CA ALA A 47 22.20 -37.79 -25.55
C ALA A 47 20.84 -37.97 -24.86
N LEU A 48 20.86 -38.32 -23.56
CA LEU A 48 19.65 -38.57 -22.79
C LEU A 48 19.30 -37.41 -21.84
N PRO A 49 18.01 -37.03 -21.72
CA PRO A 49 17.55 -36.01 -20.80
C PRO A 49 17.64 -36.48 -19.33
N VAL A 50 17.92 -35.55 -18.41
CA VAL A 50 17.81 -35.78 -16.96
C VAL A 50 17.01 -34.65 -16.35
N MET A 51 15.86 -35.00 -15.76
CA MET A 51 14.89 -34.05 -15.24
C MET A 51 15.45 -33.19 -14.09
N ASN A 52 15.14 -31.90 -14.11
CA ASN A 52 15.48 -30.94 -13.05
C ASN A 52 14.48 -31.04 -11.91
N LYS A 53 14.89 -31.59 -10.76
CA LYS A 53 14.06 -31.73 -9.56
C LYS A 53 13.52 -30.39 -9.03
N GLU A 54 14.31 -29.31 -9.13
CA GLU A 54 13.85 -27.97 -8.67
C GLU A 54 12.72 -27.42 -9.56
N ALA A 55 12.72 -27.72 -10.86
CA ALA A 55 11.62 -27.34 -11.74
C ALA A 55 10.31 -28.05 -11.34
N VAL A 56 10.37 -29.35 -11.05
CA VAL A 56 9.22 -30.12 -10.54
C VAL A 56 8.73 -29.52 -9.22
N LYS A 57 9.66 -29.25 -8.29
CA LYS A 57 9.31 -28.66 -6.97
C LYS A 57 8.63 -27.31 -7.13
N LEU A 58 9.17 -26.38 -7.94
CA LEU A 58 8.59 -25.06 -8.15
C LEU A 58 7.19 -25.13 -8.78
N THR A 59 6.98 -26.07 -9.73
CA THR A 59 5.67 -26.29 -10.34
C THR A 59 4.66 -26.83 -9.33
N VAL A 60 5.04 -27.83 -8.51
CA VAL A 60 4.19 -28.36 -7.44
C VAL A 60 3.88 -27.29 -6.40
N MET A 61 4.87 -26.50 -6.00
CA MET A 61 4.64 -25.36 -5.09
C MET A 61 3.65 -24.35 -5.67
N SER A 62 3.75 -24.05 -6.97
CA SER A 62 2.78 -23.19 -7.66
C SER A 62 1.37 -23.78 -7.63
N GLY A 63 1.24 -25.08 -7.93
CA GLY A 63 -0.04 -25.76 -7.86
C GLY A 63 -0.64 -25.75 -6.45
N LEU A 64 0.15 -26.08 -5.43
CA LEU A 64 -0.30 -26.03 -4.04
C LEU A 64 -0.75 -24.64 -3.59
N MET A 65 -0.03 -23.60 -4.03
CA MET A 65 -0.37 -22.20 -3.76
C MET A 65 -1.69 -21.78 -4.42
N LEU A 66 -1.95 -22.30 -5.61
CA LEU A 66 -3.16 -22.05 -6.39
C LEU A 66 -4.32 -22.99 -6.04
N GLY A 67 -4.13 -23.88 -5.05
CA GLY A 67 -5.16 -24.82 -4.59
C GLY A 67 -5.41 -25.98 -5.54
N CYS A 68 -4.45 -26.32 -6.40
CA CYS A 68 -4.55 -27.47 -7.29
C CYS A 68 -4.38 -28.80 -6.53
N GLU A 69 -4.95 -29.85 -7.07
CA GLU A 69 -4.61 -31.23 -6.72
C GLU A 69 -3.28 -31.61 -7.40
N VAL A 70 -2.33 -32.10 -6.60
CA VAL A 70 -1.01 -32.54 -7.10
C VAL A 70 -1.10 -33.98 -7.55
N ASN A 71 -0.81 -34.22 -8.84
CA ASN A 71 -0.71 -35.57 -9.38
C ASN A 71 0.53 -36.26 -8.81
N ARG A 72 0.33 -37.45 -8.23
CA ARG A 72 1.40 -38.23 -7.59
C ARG A 72 2.23 -39.04 -8.56
N HIS A 73 1.69 -39.25 -9.76
CA HIS A 73 2.32 -40.01 -10.83
C HIS A 73 2.17 -39.25 -12.14
N ALA A 74 3.15 -38.42 -12.51
CA ALA A 74 3.14 -37.66 -13.73
C ALA A 74 4.14 -38.22 -14.76
N THR A 75 3.80 -38.12 -16.02
CA THR A 75 4.63 -38.59 -17.14
C THR A 75 4.82 -37.50 -18.17
N PHE A 76 5.98 -37.53 -18.81
CA PHE A 76 6.26 -36.66 -19.94
C PHE A 76 5.93 -37.33 -21.29
N ASP A 77 5.54 -36.49 -22.23
CA ASP A 77 5.24 -36.85 -23.62
C ASP A 77 6.16 -36.08 -24.54
N ARG A 78 6.36 -36.64 -25.78
CA ARG A 78 6.98 -35.92 -26.88
C ARG A 78 5.90 -35.25 -27.73
N LYS A 79 5.94 -33.91 -27.76
CA LYS A 79 5.15 -33.05 -28.66
C LYS A 79 5.97 -32.83 -29.92
N ASN A 80 5.66 -33.57 -30.98
CA ASN A 80 6.43 -33.48 -32.24
C ASN A 80 6.18 -32.16 -32.94
N TYR A 81 7.26 -31.41 -33.15
CA TYR A 81 7.21 -30.06 -33.63
C TYR A 81 8.48 -29.74 -34.44
N PHE A 82 8.35 -29.70 -35.75
CA PHE A 82 9.48 -29.48 -36.67
C PHE A 82 9.62 -28.00 -36.98
N TYR A 83 10.44 -27.33 -36.22
CA TYR A 83 10.74 -25.91 -36.42
C TYR A 83 12.18 -25.60 -36.05
N PRO A 84 12.84 -24.57 -36.64
CA PRO A 84 14.26 -24.31 -36.44
C PRO A 84 14.68 -24.06 -34.98
N ASP A 85 13.77 -23.63 -34.12
CA ASP A 85 14.03 -23.36 -32.68
C ASP A 85 13.90 -24.61 -31.79
N MET A 86 13.52 -25.75 -32.36
CA MET A 86 13.40 -27.01 -31.62
C MET A 86 14.48 -27.98 -32.10
N ALA A 87 15.61 -28.01 -31.38
CA ALA A 87 16.80 -28.77 -31.79
C ALA A 87 16.58 -30.29 -31.90
N LYS A 88 15.62 -30.83 -31.17
CA LYS A 88 15.27 -32.28 -31.16
C LYS A 88 14.16 -32.66 -32.14
N ASP A 89 13.58 -31.68 -32.82
CA ASP A 89 12.34 -31.84 -33.61
C ASP A 89 11.11 -32.25 -32.76
N TYR A 90 11.21 -32.21 -31.44
CA TYR A 90 10.12 -32.38 -30.49
C TYR A 90 10.39 -31.60 -29.22
N GLN A 91 9.32 -31.17 -28.54
CA GLN A 91 9.34 -30.60 -27.21
C GLN A 91 8.94 -31.69 -26.21
N ILE A 92 9.65 -31.78 -25.08
CA ILE A 92 9.23 -32.61 -23.96
C ILE A 92 8.26 -31.76 -23.10
N SER A 93 7.05 -32.28 -22.94
CA SER A 93 5.95 -31.62 -22.23
C SER A 93 5.07 -32.67 -21.55
N GLU A 94 4.29 -32.27 -20.56
CA GLU A 94 3.28 -33.15 -19.93
C GLU A 94 1.93 -32.90 -20.62
N ASN A 95 1.41 -33.85 -21.37
CA ASN A 95 0.10 -33.72 -22.04
C ASN A 95 -0.97 -34.58 -21.39
N GLY A 96 -0.69 -35.86 -21.19
CA GLY A 96 -1.67 -36.83 -20.69
C GLY A 96 -1.77 -36.88 -19.15
N SER A 97 -0.76 -36.40 -18.44
CA SER A 97 -0.64 -36.55 -17.00
C SER A 97 0.04 -35.34 -16.35
N PRO A 98 -0.62 -34.15 -16.37
CA PRO A 98 -0.03 -32.93 -15.83
C PRO A 98 0.21 -33.02 -14.32
N LEU A 99 1.23 -32.32 -13.85
CA LEU A 99 1.63 -32.30 -12.42
C LEU A 99 0.56 -31.74 -11.49
N CYS A 100 -0.25 -30.76 -11.93
CA CYS A 100 -1.25 -30.16 -11.08
C CYS A 100 -2.57 -29.97 -11.84
N ILE A 101 -3.69 -30.26 -11.15
CA ILE A 101 -5.03 -30.24 -11.77
C ILE A 101 -5.96 -29.38 -10.92
N GLY A 102 -6.78 -28.56 -11.59
CA GLY A 102 -7.77 -27.71 -10.93
C GLY A 102 -7.14 -26.53 -10.18
N GLY A 103 -7.81 -26.07 -9.13
CA GLY A 103 -7.44 -24.87 -8.40
C GLY A 103 -7.91 -23.59 -9.07
N GLY A 104 -7.31 -22.45 -8.72
CA GLY A 104 -7.67 -21.17 -9.32
C GLY A 104 -7.07 -19.96 -8.62
N VAL A 105 -7.43 -18.79 -9.16
CA VAL A 105 -7.02 -17.47 -8.68
C VAL A 105 -8.26 -16.64 -8.37
N GLU A 106 -8.34 -16.07 -7.18
CA GLU A 106 -9.35 -15.08 -6.86
C GLU A 106 -8.90 -13.70 -7.36
N ILE A 107 -9.75 -13.01 -8.11
CA ILE A 107 -9.51 -11.66 -8.61
C ILE A 107 -10.51 -10.69 -7.98
N THR A 108 -10.09 -9.42 -7.83
CA THR A 108 -10.97 -8.32 -7.43
C THR A 108 -11.23 -7.44 -8.64
N ARG A 109 -12.50 -7.29 -9.02
CA ARG A 109 -12.94 -6.42 -10.11
C ARG A 109 -12.95 -4.95 -9.69
N ALA A 110 -13.00 -4.05 -10.65
CA ALA A 110 -13.02 -2.60 -10.40
C ALA A 110 -14.22 -2.13 -9.55
N ASP A 111 -15.32 -2.87 -9.56
CA ASP A 111 -16.50 -2.62 -8.72
C ASP A 111 -16.37 -3.18 -7.28
N GLY A 112 -15.23 -3.77 -6.95
CA GLY A 112 -14.95 -4.40 -5.66
C GLY A 112 -15.51 -5.82 -5.50
N THR A 113 -16.17 -6.37 -6.51
CA THR A 113 -16.64 -7.77 -6.47
C THR A 113 -15.48 -8.73 -6.64
N ARG A 114 -15.55 -9.89 -5.98
CA ARG A 114 -14.57 -10.96 -6.12
C ARG A 114 -15.07 -12.02 -7.09
N LYS A 115 -14.17 -12.54 -7.91
CA LYS A 115 -14.43 -13.63 -8.84
C LYS A 115 -13.31 -14.65 -8.78
N PHE A 116 -13.66 -15.92 -8.69
CA PHE A 116 -12.70 -17.03 -8.73
C PHE A 116 -12.55 -17.51 -10.17
N ILE A 117 -11.35 -17.44 -10.70
CA ILE A 117 -10.99 -17.93 -12.04
C ILE A 117 -10.34 -19.29 -11.85
N ARG A 118 -10.99 -20.33 -12.37
CA ARG A 118 -10.51 -21.72 -12.26
C ARG A 118 -9.31 -21.96 -13.16
N ILE A 119 -8.42 -22.80 -12.70
CA ILE A 119 -7.34 -23.39 -13.48
C ILE A 119 -7.77 -24.77 -13.93
N ASN A 120 -7.54 -25.10 -15.18
CA ASN A 120 -7.75 -26.44 -15.70
C ASN A 120 -6.62 -27.37 -15.25
N HIS A 121 -5.38 -26.99 -15.58
CA HIS A 121 -4.19 -27.72 -15.14
C HIS A 121 -2.94 -26.83 -15.22
N ILE A 122 -1.87 -27.35 -14.60
CA ILE A 122 -0.52 -26.80 -14.69
C ILE A 122 0.41 -27.95 -15.08
N HIS A 123 1.17 -27.76 -16.12
CA HIS A 123 2.12 -28.75 -16.60
C HIS A 123 3.52 -28.17 -16.83
N LEU A 124 4.49 -29.07 -16.88
CA LEU A 124 5.90 -28.76 -17.04
C LEU A 124 6.33 -29.05 -18.47
N GLU A 125 7.14 -28.19 -19.03
CA GLU A 125 7.73 -28.34 -20.37
C GLU A 125 9.10 -27.65 -20.47
N GLU A 126 9.74 -27.70 -21.61
CA GLU A 126 10.96 -26.96 -21.92
C GLU A 126 10.70 -25.84 -22.93
N ASP A 127 11.36 -24.69 -22.77
CA ASP A 127 11.25 -23.59 -23.73
C ASP A 127 12.05 -23.88 -25.00
N ALA A 128 11.59 -23.36 -26.13
CA ALA A 128 12.26 -23.38 -27.42
C ALA A 128 13.43 -22.38 -27.49
N ALA A 129 14.28 -22.49 -28.47
CA ALA A 129 15.34 -21.54 -28.78
C ALA A 129 14.77 -20.17 -29.20
N LYS A 130 15.60 -19.15 -29.21
CA LYS A 130 15.23 -17.81 -29.68
C LYS A 130 15.56 -17.66 -31.16
N ILE A 131 14.56 -17.30 -31.98
CA ILE A 131 14.78 -16.95 -33.39
C ILE A 131 14.92 -15.43 -33.50
N ASN A 132 16.00 -14.97 -34.10
CA ASN A 132 16.21 -13.58 -34.46
C ASN A 132 16.10 -13.43 -35.99
N HIS A 133 15.14 -12.64 -36.43
CA HIS A 133 14.93 -12.38 -37.87
C HIS A 133 15.74 -11.15 -38.30
N TYR A 134 16.50 -11.32 -39.37
CA TYR A 134 17.26 -10.28 -40.04
C TYR A 134 16.67 -10.07 -41.44
N ALA A 135 17.11 -9.06 -42.17
CA ALA A 135 16.54 -8.70 -43.47
C ALA A 135 16.51 -9.85 -44.50
N THR A 136 17.51 -10.73 -44.48
CA THR A 136 17.65 -11.83 -45.45
C THR A 136 17.88 -13.20 -44.83
N THR A 137 18.03 -13.29 -43.53
CA THR A 137 18.36 -14.53 -42.81
C THR A 137 17.66 -14.55 -41.45
N SER A 138 17.63 -15.73 -40.84
CA SER A 138 17.24 -15.88 -39.43
C SER A 138 18.34 -16.60 -38.68
N GLY A 139 18.69 -16.09 -37.51
CA GLY A 139 19.63 -16.73 -36.58
C GLY A 139 18.87 -17.43 -35.47
N VAL A 140 19.34 -18.60 -35.07
CA VAL A 140 18.75 -19.36 -33.96
C VAL A 140 19.75 -19.38 -32.80
N ASP A 141 19.30 -18.93 -31.63
CA ASP A 141 20.08 -18.96 -30.37
C ASP A 141 19.49 -20.01 -29.42
N PHE A 142 20.19 -21.13 -29.28
CA PHE A 142 19.80 -22.24 -28.41
C PHE A 142 20.14 -22.04 -26.92
N ASN A 143 20.69 -20.90 -26.53
CA ASN A 143 20.94 -20.62 -25.12
C ASN A 143 19.65 -20.69 -24.29
N ARG A 144 18.51 -20.25 -24.85
CA ARG A 144 17.19 -20.35 -24.20
C ARG A 144 16.60 -21.77 -24.27
N GLY A 145 16.90 -22.53 -25.32
CA GLY A 145 16.36 -23.88 -25.52
C GLY A 145 16.61 -24.79 -24.34
N GLY A 146 15.57 -25.45 -23.86
CA GLY A 146 15.61 -26.30 -22.68
C GLY A 146 15.46 -25.55 -21.33
N THR A 147 15.16 -24.24 -21.33
CA THR A 147 14.79 -23.52 -20.10
C THR A 147 13.51 -24.15 -19.52
N PRO A 148 13.46 -24.44 -18.18
CA PRO A 148 12.26 -24.97 -17.56
C PRO A 148 11.10 -23.99 -17.71
N LEU A 149 10.01 -24.47 -18.29
CA LEU A 149 8.80 -23.70 -18.57
C LEU A 149 7.61 -24.38 -17.90
N MET A 150 6.83 -23.62 -17.17
CA MET A 150 5.57 -24.05 -16.60
C MET A 150 4.44 -23.40 -17.39
N GLU A 151 3.50 -24.17 -17.88
CA GLU A 151 2.29 -23.66 -18.50
C GLU A 151 1.10 -23.80 -17.56
N ILE A 152 0.40 -22.69 -17.35
CA ILE A 152 -0.81 -22.60 -16.52
C ILE A 152 -1.98 -22.33 -17.45
N VAL A 153 -2.89 -23.28 -17.57
CA VAL A 153 -4.08 -23.18 -18.41
C VAL A 153 -5.30 -22.86 -17.55
N SER A 154 -5.92 -21.71 -17.80
CA SER A 154 -7.16 -21.35 -17.10
C SER A 154 -8.38 -21.98 -17.76
N GLU A 155 -9.44 -22.16 -16.98
CA GLU A 155 -10.79 -22.32 -17.53
C GLU A 155 -11.25 -21.00 -18.17
N PRO A 156 -12.21 -21.03 -19.10
CA PRO A 156 -12.69 -19.85 -19.81
C PRO A 156 -13.72 -19.06 -18.96
N ASP A 157 -13.32 -18.70 -17.75
CA ASP A 157 -14.18 -18.05 -16.76
C ASP A 157 -14.15 -16.52 -16.82
N MET A 158 -13.19 -15.92 -17.53
CA MET A 158 -13.06 -14.47 -17.65
C MET A 158 -14.04 -13.90 -18.67
N GLU A 159 -14.64 -12.76 -18.36
CA GLU A 159 -15.71 -12.13 -19.15
C GLU A 159 -15.30 -10.80 -19.78
N SER A 160 -14.17 -10.23 -19.34
CA SER A 160 -13.67 -8.93 -19.81
C SER A 160 -12.16 -8.93 -19.95
N ALA A 161 -11.62 -7.95 -20.67
CA ALA A 161 -10.19 -7.69 -20.70
C ALA A 161 -9.65 -7.35 -19.31
N ASP A 162 -10.45 -6.62 -18.51
CA ASP A 162 -10.08 -6.27 -17.12
C ASP A 162 -9.97 -7.52 -16.24
N ASP A 163 -10.87 -8.50 -16.36
CA ASP A 163 -10.78 -9.78 -15.65
C ASP A 163 -9.45 -10.51 -16.00
N ALA A 164 -9.07 -10.49 -17.28
CA ALA A 164 -7.84 -11.12 -17.76
C ALA A 164 -6.58 -10.44 -17.17
N ILE A 165 -6.57 -9.11 -17.12
CA ILE A 165 -5.45 -8.37 -16.52
C ILE A 165 -5.41 -8.56 -15.01
N ALA A 166 -6.56 -8.56 -14.33
CA ALA A 166 -6.62 -8.83 -12.90
C ALA A 166 -6.09 -10.24 -12.57
N TYR A 167 -6.47 -11.24 -13.36
CA TYR A 167 -5.97 -12.62 -13.24
C TYR A 167 -4.45 -12.70 -13.42
N LEU A 168 -3.92 -12.13 -14.50
CA LEU A 168 -2.48 -12.15 -14.78
C LEU A 168 -1.68 -11.39 -13.71
N THR A 169 -2.23 -10.29 -13.21
CA THR A 169 -1.61 -9.49 -12.14
C THR A 169 -1.53 -10.29 -10.84
N ALA A 170 -2.64 -10.89 -10.42
CA ALA A 170 -2.68 -11.71 -9.21
C ALA A 170 -1.77 -12.95 -9.33
N LEU A 171 -1.81 -13.64 -10.48
CA LEU A 171 -0.95 -14.79 -10.75
C LEU A 171 0.54 -14.41 -10.70
N LYS A 172 0.93 -13.32 -11.37
CA LYS A 172 2.29 -12.78 -11.33
C LYS A 172 2.73 -12.46 -9.91
N GLU A 173 1.91 -11.74 -9.15
CA GLU A 173 2.20 -11.38 -7.76
C GLU A 173 2.48 -12.64 -6.91
N MET A 174 1.66 -13.66 -7.02
CA MET A 174 1.82 -14.93 -6.29
C MET A 174 3.11 -15.65 -6.66
N LEU A 175 3.40 -15.80 -7.96
CA LEU A 175 4.59 -16.51 -8.45
C LEU A 175 5.89 -15.79 -8.10
N VAL A 176 5.94 -14.47 -8.24
CA VAL A 176 7.09 -13.65 -7.86
C VAL A 176 7.30 -13.73 -6.35
N TYR A 177 6.22 -13.59 -5.58
CA TYR A 177 6.26 -13.62 -4.12
C TYR A 177 6.77 -14.97 -3.57
N ALA A 178 6.37 -16.07 -4.21
CA ALA A 178 6.84 -17.41 -3.88
C ALA A 178 8.27 -17.71 -4.39
N GLY A 179 8.89 -16.80 -5.15
CA GLY A 179 10.21 -16.99 -5.73
C GLY A 179 10.26 -18.03 -6.86
N VAL A 180 9.13 -18.33 -7.48
CA VAL A 180 9.01 -19.31 -8.56
C VAL A 180 9.59 -18.77 -9.87
N SER A 181 9.32 -17.50 -10.17
CA SER A 181 9.76 -16.81 -11.38
C SER A 181 9.92 -15.31 -11.10
N ASP A 182 10.67 -14.63 -11.95
CA ASP A 182 10.73 -13.15 -11.95
C ASP A 182 9.53 -12.54 -12.73
N CYS A 183 8.81 -13.35 -13.51
CA CYS A 183 7.62 -12.98 -14.28
C CYS A 183 7.76 -11.65 -15.06
N ASN A 184 8.96 -11.39 -15.60
CA ASN A 184 9.22 -10.22 -16.44
C ASN A 184 8.75 -10.49 -17.87
N LEU A 185 7.70 -9.77 -18.31
CA LEU A 185 7.14 -9.92 -19.65
C LEU A 185 8.09 -9.41 -20.72
N GLU A 186 8.84 -8.32 -20.46
CA GLU A 186 9.77 -7.73 -21.41
C GLU A 186 10.96 -8.66 -21.70
N GLU A 187 11.38 -9.42 -20.71
CA GLU A 187 12.43 -10.44 -20.83
C GLU A 187 11.87 -11.78 -21.36
N GLY A 188 10.55 -11.91 -21.46
CA GLY A 188 9.88 -13.14 -21.89
C GLY A 188 9.82 -14.23 -20.82
N ASN A 189 10.04 -13.90 -19.54
CA ASN A 189 9.94 -14.84 -18.43
C ASN A 189 8.49 -15.21 -18.11
N MET A 190 7.54 -14.40 -18.57
CA MET A 190 6.11 -14.68 -18.56
C MET A 190 5.50 -14.28 -19.89
N ARG A 191 4.70 -15.17 -20.48
CA ARG A 191 4.01 -14.96 -21.75
C ARG A 191 2.60 -15.53 -21.62
N SER A 192 1.62 -14.91 -22.28
CA SER A 192 0.26 -15.45 -22.26
C SER A 192 -0.33 -15.43 -23.66
N ASP A 193 -0.85 -16.57 -24.07
CA ASP A 193 -1.71 -16.71 -25.22
C ASP A 193 -3.17 -16.60 -24.75
N VAL A 194 -3.98 -15.88 -25.49
CA VAL A 194 -5.36 -15.58 -25.13
C VAL A 194 -6.32 -16.32 -26.03
N ASN A 195 -7.26 -17.02 -25.44
CA ASN A 195 -8.37 -17.64 -26.14
C ASN A 195 -9.65 -16.85 -25.87
N ILE A 196 -10.30 -16.33 -26.89
CA ILE A 196 -11.54 -15.56 -26.76
C ILE A 196 -12.63 -16.08 -27.71
N SER A 197 -13.85 -16.13 -27.19
CA SER A 197 -15.07 -16.31 -27.98
C SER A 197 -16.17 -15.42 -27.47
N ILE A 198 -17.19 -15.16 -28.27
CA ILE A 198 -18.43 -14.50 -27.84
C ILE A 198 -19.63 -15.39 -28.07
N ARG A 199 -20.65 -15.23 -27.23
CA ARG A 199 -21.93 -15.91 -27.37
C ARG A 199 -23.08 -14.95 -27.06
N PRO A 200 -24.30 -15.18 -27.54
CA PRO A 200 -25.47 -14.47 -27.07
C PRO A 200 -25.62 -14.65 -25.56
N LYS A 201 -26.01 -13.58 -24.85
CA LYS A 201 -26.17 -13.58 -23.40
C LYS A 201 -27.17 -14.64 -22.95
N GLY A 202 -26.74 -15.50 -22.03
CA GLY A 202 -27.55 -16.60 -21.47
C GLY A 202 -27.51 -17.90 -22.27
N GLU A 203 -26.79 -17.98 -23.39
CA GLU A 203 -26.58 -19.25 -24.09
C GLU A 203 -25.51 -20.09 -23.37
N ALA A 204 -25.80 -21.39 -23.19
CA ALA A 204 -24.85 -22.31 -22.55
C ALA A 204 -23.70 -22.73 -23.47
N LYS A 205 -23.96 -22.78 -24.80
CA LYS A 205 -22.95 -23.18 -25.80
C LYS A 205 -21.94 -22.06 -26.03
N LEU A 206 -20.65 -22.39 -25.88
CA LEU A 206 -19.57 -21.47 -26.21
C LEU A 206 -19.54 -21.12 -27.69
N GLY A 207 -19.10 -19.90 -27.99
CA GLY A 207 -18.85 -19.46 -29.37
C GLY A 207 -17.60 -20.06 -29.97
N THR A 208 -17.30 -19.70 -31.21
CA THR A 208 -16.08 -20.13 -31.91
C THR A 208 -14.85 -19.45 -31.29
N LYS A 209 -13.91 -20.26 -30.81
CA LYS A 209 -12.68 -19.82 -30.19
C LYS A 209 -11.70 -19.24 -31.18
N VAL A 210 -11.16 -18.07 -30.88
CA VAL A 210 -10.03 -17.45 -31.56
C VAL A 210 -8.89 -17.32 -30.57
N GLU A 211 -7.71 -17.76 -30.96
CA GLU A 211 -6.48 -17.63 -30.18
C GLU A 211 -5.71 -16.38 -30.62
N ILE A 212 -5.23 -15.57 -29.67
CA ILE A 212 -4.42 -14.38 -29.95
C ILE A 212 -3.03 -14.59 -29.38
N LYS A 213 -2.01 -14.31 -30.18
CA LYS A 213 -0.59 -14.43 -29.83
C LYS A 213 0.16 -13.11 -30.04
N ASN A 214 1.42 -13.08 -29.59
CA ASN A 214 2.35 -11.97 -29.78
C ASN A 214 2.02 -10.72 -28.93
N MET A 215 1.60 -10.94 -27.70
CA MET A 215 1.37 -9.85 -26.74
C MET A 215 2.47 -9.86 -25.68
N ASN A 216 3.25 -8.77 -25.62
CA ASN A 216 4.44 -8.67 -24.78
C ASN A 216 4.22 -7.76 -23.54
N SER A 217 2.98 -7.35 -23.30
CA SER A 217 2.63 -6.51 -22.16
C SER A 217 1.16 -6.71 -21.76
N PHE A 218 0.83 -6.42 -20.50
CA PHE A 218 -0.57 -6.47 -20.04
C PHE A 218 -1.46 -5.47 -20.79
N SER A 219 -0.93 -4.28 -21.11
CA SER A 219 -1.65 -3.32 -21.95
C SER A 219 -1.90 -3.83 -23.36
N GLY A 220 -0.95 -4.57 -23.94
CA GLY A 220 -1.11 -5.23 -25.23
C GLY A 220 -2.18 -6.34 -25.19
N ILE A 221 -2.21 -7.15 -24.13
CA ILE A 221 -3.25 -8.18 -23.92
C ILE A 221 -4.63 -7.53 -23.78
N HIS A 222 -4.75 -6.48 -22.98
CA HIS A 222 -6.00 -5.74 -22.82
C HIS A 222 -6.51 -5.19 -24.15
N ALA A 223 -5.64 -4.48 -24.89
CA ALA A 223 -6.01 -3.88 -26.17
C ALA A 223 -6.40 -4.93 -27.23
N ALA A 224 -5.67 -6.06 -27.26
CA ALA A 224 -5.96 -7.17 -28.18
C ALA A 224 -7.32 -7.82 -27.88
N LEU A 225 -7.64 -8.02 -26.60
CA LEU A 225 -8.93 -8.55 -26.16
C LEU A 225 -10.09 -7.61 -26.51
N GLU A 226 -9.94 -6.32 -26.25
CA GLU A 226 -10.97 -5.32 -26.57
C GLU A 226 -11.21 -5.24 -28.10
N TYR A 227 -10.13 -5.26 -28.89
CA TYR A 227 -10.25 -5.26 -30.34
C TYR A 227 -10.97 -6.51 -30.83
N GLU A 228 -10.54 -7.69 -30.41
CA GLU A 228 -11.06 -8.96 -30.88
C GLU A 228 -12.53 -9.18 -30.47
N ALA A 229 -12.87 -8.81 -29.23
CA ALA A 229 -14.25 -8.84 -28.75
C ALA A 229 -15.17 -7.95 -29.60
N ARG A 230 -14.70 -6.76 -29.99
CA ARG A 230 -15.42 -5.86 -30.90
C ARG A 230 -15.56 -6.47 -32.28
N ARG A 231 -14.44 -6.97 -32.87
CA ARG A 231 -14.43 -7.61 -34.17
C ARG A 231 -15.43 -8.79 -34.26
N GLN A 232 -15.43 -9.65 -33.23
CA GLN A 232 -16.35 -10.81 -33.21
C GLN A 232 -17.81 -10.34 -33.08
N ARG A 233 -18.13 -9.30 -32.30
CA ARG A 233 -19.48 -8.72 -32.23
C ARG A 233 -19.92 -8.16 -33.60
N GLU A 234 -19.04 -7.48 -34.30
CA GLU A 234 -19.31 -6.96 -35.65
C GLU A 234 -19.57 -8.09 -36.65
N CYS A 235 -18.76 -9.17 -36.63
CA CYS A 235 -19.00 -10.36 -37.43
C CYS A 235 -20.38 -10.97 -37.17
N MET A 236 -20.76 -11.13 -35.90
CA MET A 236 -22.07 -11.66 -35.51
C MET A 236 -23.22 -10.76 -35.97
N ALA A 237 -23.06 -9.42 -35.80
CA ALA A 237 -24.06 -8.46 -36.24
C ALA A 237 -24.32 -8.47 -37.75
N HIS A 238 -23.30 -8.77 -38.52
CA HIS A 238 -23.38 -8.86 -40.00
C HIS A 238 -23.54 -10.30 -40.53
N SER A 239 -23.77 -11.27 -39.63
CA SER A 239 -23.87 -12.70 -39.98
C SER A 239 -22.64 -13.25 -40.70
N ILE A 240 -21.47 -12.70 -40.41
CA ILE A 240 -20.19 -13.19 -40.89
C ILE A 240 -19.72 -14.32 -39.96
N PRO A 241 -19.45 -15.54 -40.45
CA PRO A 241 -19.02 -16.64 -39.60
C PRO A 241 -17.65 -16.36 -38.98
N ILE A 242 -17.51 -16.58 -37.69
CA ILE A 242 -16.22 -16.55 -36.99
C ILE A 242 -15.55 -17.89 -37.23
N VAL A 243 -14.32 -17.87 -37.73
CA VAL A 243 -13.51 -19.06 -37.99
C VAL A 243 -12.58 -19.32 -36.80
N GLN A 244 -12.41 -20.60 -36.44
CA GLN A 244 -11.42 -20.99 -35.43
C GLN A 244 -10.02 -20.85 -36.01
N GLU A 245 -9.29 -19.85 -35.56
CA GLU A 245 -7.96 -19.48 -36.05
C GLU A 245 -7.06 -18.94 -34.98
N THR A 246 -5.74 -18.92 -35.24
CA THR A 246 -4.75 -18.15 -34.48
C THR A 246 -4.54 -16.80 -35.16
N ARG A 247 -4.61 -15.73 -34.39
CA ARG A 247 -4.39 -14.34 -34.81
C ARG A 247 -3.20 -13.76 -34.10
N ARG A 248 -2.48 -12.85 -34.75
CA ARG A 248 -1.37 -12.10 -34.18
C ARG A 248 -1.85 -10.71 -33.80
N TRP A 249 -1.53 -10.26 -32.60
CA TRP A 249 -1.67 -8.85 -32.22
C TRP A 249 -0.61 -8.00 -32.93
N ASP A 250 -1.02 -6.92 -33.54
CA ASP A 250 -0.16 -5.90 -34.12
C ASP A 250 -0.29 -4.59 -33.29
N PRO A 251 0.72 -4.23 -32.47
CA PRO A 251 0.64 -3.07 -31.59
C PRO A 251 0.74 -1.73 -32.34
N GLU A 252 1.30 -1.71 -33.59
CA GLU A 252 1.37 -0.49 -34.38
C GLU A 252 0.03 -0.21 -35.08
N ALA A 253 -0.58 -1.23 -35.64
CA ALA A 253 -1.88 -1.12 -36.28
C ALA A 253 -3.04 -1.14 -35.27
N MET A 254 -2.80 -1.56 -34.03
CA MET A 254 -3.81 -1.75 -32.96
C MET A 254 -4.93 -2.71 -33.41
N GLU A 255 -4.56 -3.80 -34.10
CA GLU A 255 -5.50 -4.79 -34.60
C GLU A 255 -4.95 -6.21 -34.51
N THR A 256 -5.85 -7.22 -34.66
CA THR A 256 -5.44 -8.61 -34.81
C THR A 256 -5.44 -8.99 -36.29
N ALA A 257 -4.39 -9.71 -36.75
CA ALA A 257 -4.28 -10.25 -38.10
C ALA A 257 -4.27 -11.78 -38.11
N SER A 258 -4.98 -12.40 -39.03
CA SER A 258 -4.97 -13.86 -39.16
C SER A 258 -3.57 -14.38 -39.51
N MET A 259 -3.12 -15.40 -38.80
CA MET A 259 -1.83 -16.06 -39.06
C MET A 259 -2.03 -17.38 -39.85
N ARG A 260 -2.82 -18.28 -39.26
CA ARG A 260 -3.05 -19.63 -39.79
C ARG A 260 -4.34 -20.21 -39.21
N SER A 261 -4.87 -21.23 -39.82
CA SER A 261 -5.89 -22.07 -39.18
C SER A 261 -5.25 -22.81 -38.00
N LYS A 262 -6.02 -23.03 -36.93
CA LYS A 262 -5.52 -23.71 -35.72
C LYS A 262 -5.11 -25.14 -36.03
N GLU A 263 -3.88 -25.52 -35.62
CA GLU A 263 -3.43 -26.90 -35.60
C GLU A 263 -4.22 -27.69 -34.55
N ASN A 264 -4.62 -28.90 -34.87
CA ASN A 264 -5.28 -29.80 -33.93
C ASN A 264 -4.23 -30.53 -33.08
N ALA A 265 -4.58 -30.96 -31.87
CA ALA A 265 -3.69 -31.74 -31.02
C ALA A 265 -3.15 -33.01 -31.69
N HIS A 266 -3.94 -33.58 -32.64
CA HIS A 266 -3.51 -34.72 -33.46
C HIS A 266 -2.30 -34.40 -34.36
N ASP A 267 -2.06 -33.17 -34.72
CA ASP A 267 -0.95 -32.76 -35.57
C ASP A 267 0.40 -32.92 -34.86
N TYR A 268 0.42 -32.80 -33.53
CA TYR A 268 1.62 -32.99 -32.72
C TYR A 268 1.98 -34.45 -32.45
N ARG A 269 1.12 -35.40 -32.73
CA ARG A 269 1.37 -36.85 -32.62
C ARG A 269 2.04 -37.20 -31.28
N TYR A 270 1.44 -36.75 -30.18
CA TYR A 270 1.95 -37.03 -28.82
C TYR A 270 2.15 -38.52 -28.58
N PHE A 271 3.26 -38.87 -27.93
CA PHE A 271 3.51 -40.18 -27.37
C PHE A 271 4.41 -40.06 -26.12
N PRO A 272 4.37 -41.03 -25.20
CA PRO A 272 5.17 -40.98 -23.98
C PRO A 272 6.66 -40.85 -24.25
N GLU A 273 7.35 -39.99 -23.46
CA GLU A 273 8.80 -39.78 -23.54
C GLU A 273 9.54 -41.02 -22.99
N PRO A 274 10.19 -41.85 -23.84
CA PRO A 274 10.77 -43.10 -23.39
C PRO A 274 12.06 -42.95 -22.56
N ASP A 275 12.73 -41.80 -22.67
CA ASP A 275 14.03 -41.55 -22.02
C ASP A 275 13.90 -40.93 -20.63
N LEU A 276 12.66 -40.64 -20.18
CA LEU A 276 12.36 -40.14 -18.83
C LEU A 276 11.54 -41.16 -18.05
N VAL A 277 11.90 -41.38 -16.79
CA VAL A 277 11.07 -42.11 -15.84
C VAL A 277 9.91 -41.24 -15.36
N PRO A 278 8.76 -41.83 -14.97
CA PRO A 278 7.68 -41.07 -14.34
C PRO A 278 8.13 -40.27 -13.13
N VAL A 279 7.48 -39.15 -12.90
CA VAL A 279 7.63 -38.36 -11.68
C VAL A 279 6.78 -39.01 -10.59
N GLU A 280 7.43 -39.58 -9.59
CA GLU A 280 6.77 -40.17 -8.42
C GLU A 280 6.90 -39.22 -7.24
N LEU A 281 5.77 -38.73 -6.72
CA LEU A 281 5.71 -37.81 -5.58
C LEU A 281 5.02 -38.46 -4.40
N ASP A 282 5.78 -38.81 -3.36
CA ASP A 282 5.20 -39.28 -2.11
C ASP A 282 4.56 -38.12 -1.30
N GLU A 283 3.75 -38.50 -0.33
CA GLU A 283 3.01 -37.57 0.51
C GLU A 283 3.93 -36.70 1.37
N ALA A 284 5.03 -37.28 1.84
CA ALA A 284 6.01 -36.59 2.67
C ALA A 284 6.72 -35.47 1.90
N THR A 285 7.13 -35.73 0.66
CA THR A 285 7.75 -34.74 -0.23
C THR A 285 6.81 -33.57 -0.54
N VAL A 286 5.54 -33.87 -0.83
CA VAL A 286 4.55 -32.80 -1.10
C VAL A 286 4.24 -32.00 0.16
N ALA A 287 4.14 -32.65 1.32
CA ALA A 287 3.95 -31.96 2.60
C ALA A 287 5.15 -31.07 2.97
N GLU A 288 6.38 -31.56 2.73
CA GLU A 288 7.60 -30.75 2.88
C GLU A 288 7.54 -29.51 1.99
N TRP A 289 7.29 -29.66 0.70
CA TRP A 289 7.23 -28.52 -0.23
C TRP A 289 6.10 -27.56 0.10
N LYS A 290 4.96 -28.07 0.58
CA LYS A 290 3.86 -27.23 1.07
C LYS A 290 4.29 -26.37 2.27
N SER A 291 5.13 -26.89 3.14
CA SER A 291 5.65 -26.16 4.31
C SER A 291 6.62 -25.02 3.93
N LEU A 292 7.18 -25.07 2.73
CA LEU A 292 8.07 -24.02 2.19
C LEU A 292 7.32 -22.86 1.55
N LEU A 293 6.00 -22.98 1.34
CA LEU A 293 5.20 -21.90 0.76
C LEU A 293 5.22 -20.70 1.70
N PRO A 294 5.49 -19.48 1.18
CA PRO A 294 5.34 -18.27 1.96
C PRO A 294 3.86 -18.02 2.29
N GLU A 295 3.62 -17.24 3.32
CA GLU A 295 2.29 -16.67 3.52
C GLU A 295 1.92 -15.78 2.32
N MET A 296 0.71 -15.98 1.76
CA MET A 296 0.29 -15.24 0.58
C MET A 296 0.11 -13.75 0.85
N PRO A 297 0.35 -12.87 -0.14
CA PRO A 297 0.32 -11.42 0.03
C PRO A 297 -0.98 -10.91 0.67
N GLU A 298 -2.13 -11.43 0.26
CA GLU A 298 -3.43 -11.03 0.83
C GLU A 298 -3.57 -11.39 2.32
N ALA A 299 -3.25 -12.63 2.68
CA ALA A 299 -3.26 -13.09 4.06
C ALA A 299 -2.26 -12.30 4.91
N ARG A 300 -1.08 -12.04 4.37
CA ARG A 300 -0.03 -11.26 5.01
C ARG A 300 -0.48 -9.81 5.24
N ARG A 301 -1.10 -9.17 4.25
CA ARG A 301 -1.68 -7.82 4.38
C ARG A 301 -2.68 -7.76 5.53
N ALA A 302 -3.66 -8.67 5.55
CA ALA A 302 -4.65 -8.74 6.60
C ALA A 302 -4.02 -8.93 8.00
N ARG A 303 -3.03 -9.80 8.10
CA ARG A 303 -2.29 -10.03 9.35
C ARG A 303 -1.48 -8.81 9.76
N MET A 304 -0.74 -8.17 8.85
CA MET A 304 0.04 -6.97 9.15
C MET A 304 -0.82 -5.81 9.67
N ILE A 305 -1.99 -5.59 9.07
CA ILE A 305 -2.97 -4.61 9.56
C ILE A 305 -3.43 -4.95 10.99
N ALA A 306 -3.79 -6.20 11.23
CA ALA A 306 -4.29 -6.63 12.54
C ALA A 306 -3.21 -6.60 13.62
N GLU A 307 -2.00 -7.04 13.32
CA GLU A 307 -0.88 -7.19 14.26
C GLU A 307 -0.21 -5.85 14.55
N TYR A 308 0.15 -5.10 13.52
CA TYR A 308 0.93 -3.85 13.67
C TYR A 308 0.09 -2.58 13.68
N GLY A 309 -1.19 -2.64 13.30
CA GLY A 309 -2.09 -1.49 13.28
C GLY A 309 -1.71 -0.45 12.22
N ILE A 310 -1.09 -0.88 11.12
CA ILE A 310 -0.75 -0.04 9.96
C ILE A 310 -1.95 0.16 9.06
N ALA A 311 -1.90 1.16 8.17
CA ALA A 311 -2.97 1.41 7.21
C ALA A 311 -2.99 0.34 6.11
N GLU A 312 -4.17 0.11 5.50
CA GLU A 312 -4.35 -0.85 4.41
C GLU A 312 -3.42 -0.56 3.23
N TYR A 313 -3.33 0.70 2.82
CA TYR A 313 -2.42 1.17 1.78
C TYR A 313 -0.95 0.84 2.08
N ASP A 314 -0.51 1.07 3.33
CA ASP A 314 0.87 0.80 3.74
C ASP A 314 1.17 -0.71 3.69
N ALA A 315 0.21 -1.53 4.16
CA ALA A 315 0.32 -2.98 4.13
C ALA A 315 0.36 -3.51 2.68
N GLU A 316 -0.41 -2.92 1.78
CA GLU A 316 -0.41 -3.23 0.35
C GLU A 316 0.96 -2.95 -0.27
N VAL A 317 1.49 -1.74 -0.12
CA VAL A 317 2.79 -1.35 -0.69
C VAL A 317 3.94 -2.19 -0.12
N LEU A 318 3.95 -2.44 1.20
CA LEU A 318 4.97 -3.29 1.83
C LEU A 318 4.92 -4.72 1.30
N SER A 319 3.73 -5.27 1.05
CA SER A 319 3.56 -6.66 0.62
C SER A 319 3.78 -6.87 -0.88
N GLN A 320 3.88 -5.81 -1.70
CA GLN A 320 4.20 -5.94 -3.13
C GLN A 320 5.55 -6.64 -3.35
N HIS A 321 6.51 -6.42 -2.45
CA HIS A 321 7.82 -7.06 -2.51
C HIS A 321 8.07 -7.85 -1.22
N LYS A 322 8.25 -9.16 -1.37
CA LYS A 322 8.49 -10.06 -0.22
C LYS A 322 9.63 -9.58 0.67
N GLU A 323 10.73 -9.10 0.08
CA GLU A 323 11.91 -8.61 0.81
C GLU A 323 11.57 -7.41 1.71
N ASN A 324 10.76 -6.46 1.23
CA ASN A 324 10.33 -5.29 2.00
C ASN A 324 9.46 -5.72 3.18
N ALA A 325 8.52 -6.63 2.94
CA ALA A 325 7.65 -7.17 3.98
C ALA A 325 8.45 -7.93 5.03
N ASP A 326 9.35 -8.83 4.62
CA ASP A 326 10.21 -9.61 5.53
C ASP A 326 11.10 -8.70 6.38
N TYR A 327 11.67 -7.67 5.76
CA TYR A 327 12.51 -6.69 6.44
C TYR A 327 11.70 -5.88 7.47
N PHE A 328 10.54 -5.37 7.05
CA PHE A 328 9.64 -4.62 7.93
C PHE A 328 9.20 -5.45 9.13
N GLU A 329 8.73 -6.68 8.92
CA GLU A 329 8.27 -7.56 10.00
C GLU A 329 9.41 -7.94 10.94
N SER A 330 10.60 -8.18 10.40
CA SER A 330 11.80 -8.42 11.22
C SER A 330 12.15 -7.24 12.10
N ALA A 331 12.00 -6.01 11.59
CA ALA A 331 12.20 -4.79 12.36
C ALA A 331 11.06 -4.52 13.35
N ALA A 332 9.81 -4.83 12.99
CA ALA A 332 8.62 -4.61 13.81
C ALA A 332 8.47 -5.63 14.94
N LYS A 333 9.19 -6.74 14.88
CA LYS A 333 9.09 -7.84 15.85
C LYS A 333 9.29 -7.36 17.29
N GLY A 334 8.25 -7.56 18.13
CA GLY A 334 8.26 -7.18 19.53
C GLY A 334 8.09 -5.66 19.79
N LEU A 335 7.69 -4.88 18.78
CA LEU A 335 7.26 -3.50 18.96
C LEU A 335 5.78 -3.45 19.35
N ASP A 336 5.41 -2.44 20.14
CA ASP A 336 3.99 -2.09 20.32
C ASP A 336 3.42 -1.46 19.03
N LYS A 337 2.08 -1.47 18.87
CA LYS A 337 1.41 -0.96 17.66
C LYS A 337 1.77 0.49 17.33
N LYS A 338 1.97 1.35 18.33
CA LYS A 338 2.32 2.76 18.10
C LYS A 338 3.72 2.89 17.50
N THR A 339 4.67 2.14 18.04
CA THR A 339 6.06 2.13 17.55
C THR A 339 6.17 1.42 16.20
N ALA A 340 5.41 0.33 15.97
CA ALA A 340 5.33 -0.34 14.68
C ALA A 340 4.74 0.57 13.59
N LYS A 341 3.72 1.37 13.91
CA LYS A 341 3.19 2.37 12.98
C LYS A 341 4.21 3.47 12.65
N ALA A 342 4.97 3.92 13.65
CA ALA A 342 6.05 4.90 13.42
C ALA A 342 7.17 4.31 12.54
N LEU A 343 7.51 3.02 12.74
CA LEU A 343 8.42 2.28 11.87
C LEU A 343 7.91 2.21 10.43
N CYS A 344 6.62 1.89 10.25
CA CYS A 344 5.99 1.83 8.95
C CYS A 344 6.06 3.18 8.23
N ASN A 345 5.67 4.26 8.89
CA ASN A 345 5.75 5.61 8.32
C ASN A 345 7.18 5.97 7.89
N LEU A 346 8.19 5.65 8.72
CA LEU A 346 9.59 5.89 8.38
C LEU A 346 10.06 5.05 7.19
N PHE A 347 9.63 3.79 7.13
CA PHE A 347 9.95 2.89 6.02
C PHE A 347 9.34 3.41 4.72
N MET A 348 8.05 3.71 4.73
CA MET A 348 7.29 4.17 3.56
C MET A 348 7.78 5.52 3.00
N SER A 349 8.15 6.46 3.88
CA SER A 349 8.58 7.79 3.43
C SER A 349 10.09 7.89 3.17
N ASP A 350 10.89 7.59 4.19
CA ASP A 350 12.31 7.93 4.17
C ASP A 350 13.18 6.75 3.66
N VAL A 351 12.91 5.49 4.10
CA VAL A 351 13.69 4.33 3.63
C VAL A 351 13.44 4.05 2.15
N MET A 352 12.17 4.04 1.71
CA MET A 352 11.85 3.84 0.28
C MET A 352 12.41 4.96 -0.60
N ALA A 353 12.43 6.20 -0.10
CA ALA A 353 13.08 7.31 -0.82
C ALA A 353 14.60 7.08 -0.99
N LEU A 354 15.29 6.55 0.03
CA LEU A 354 16.71 6.19 -0.06
C LEU A 354 16.95 5.03 -1.02
N MET A 355 16.09 4.00 -1.00
CA MET A 355 16.14 2.89 -1.95
C MET A 355 16.03 3.41 -3.39
N ASN A 356 15.01 4.23 -3.66
CA ASN A 356 14.79 4.81 -4.99
C ASN A 356 15.95 5.69 -5.45
N ALA A 357 16.50 6.53 -4.55
CA ALA A 357 17.61 7.42 -4.88
C ALA A 357 18.92 6.67 -5.15
N SER A 358 19.15 5.56 -4.44
CA SER A 358 20.38 4.74 -4.60
C SER A 358 20.25 3.64 -5.65
N GLY A 359 19.03 3.31 -6.09
CA GLY A 359 18.74 2.17 -6.96
C GLY A 359 18.98 0.80 -6.30
N LYS A 360 19.10 0.75 -4.96
CA LYS A 360 19.33 -0.48 -4.19
C LYS A 360 18.02 -1.05 -3.66
N SER A 361 17.91 -2.37 -3.66
CA SER A 361 16.87 -3.07 -2.87
C SER A 361 17.18 -2.98 -1.37
N ILE A 362 16.18 -3.29 -0.54
CA ILE A 362 16.34 -3.29 0.94
C ILE A 362 17.38 -4.34 1.39
N GLY A 363 17.50 -5.45 0.65
CA GLY A 363 18.48 -6.50 0.92
C GLY A 363 19.94 -6.11 0.62
N GLU A 364 20.15 -5.09 -0.22
CA GLU A 364 21.47 -4.59 -0.62
C GLU A 364 21.96 -3.43 0.24
N CYS A 365 21.12 -2.85 1.11
CA CYS A 365 21.54 -1.81 2.04
C CYS A 365 22.30 -2.41 3.23
N ALA A 366 23.19 -1.61 3.83
CA ALA A 366 23.95 -2.02 4.99
C ALA A 366 23.14 -1.97 6.30
N MET A 367 21.98 -1.30 6.30
CA MET A 367 21.08 -1.16 7.44
C MET A 367 20.38 -2.49 7.73
N THR A 368 20.55 -3.01 8.94
CA THR A 368 19.81 -4.21 9.37
C THR A 368 18.41 -3.87 9.91
N PRO A 369 17.45 -4.82 9.89
CA PRO A 369 16.14 -4.63 10.54
C PRO A 369 16.25 -4.22 12.01
N ALA A 370 17.22 -4.78 12.75
CA ALA A 370 17.48 -4.43 14.14
C ALA A 370 17.96 -2.98 14.32
N ALA A 371 18.80 -2.48 13.39
CA ALA A 371 19.25 -1.09 13.41
C ALA A 371 18.08 -0.12 13.16
N LEU A 372 17.21 -0.42 12.19
CA LEU A 372 16.01 0.39 11.93
C LEU A 372 15.06 0.39 13.13
N ALA A 373 14.81 -0.77 13.74
CA ALA A 373 14.02 -0.89 14.96
C ALA A 373 14.61 -0.08 16.12
N SER A 374 15.93 -0.14 16.32
CA SER A 374 16.66 0.64 17.34
C SER A 374 16.50 2.13 17.11
N LEU A 375 16.65 2.60 15.85
CA LEU A 375 16.51 4.00 15.50
C LEU A 375 15.11 4.54 15.81
N VAL A 376 14.07 3.77 15.46
CA VAL A 376 12.67 4.13 15.77
C VAL A 376 12.40 4.12 17.28
N LYS A 377 12.93 3.14 18.03
CA LYS A 377 12.80 3.11 19.50
C LYS A 377 13.45 4.32 20.16
N LEU A 378 14.63 4.75 19.70
CA LEU A 378 15.31 5.94 20.20
C LEU A 378 14.48 7.22 19.95
N ALA A 379 13.81 7.30 18.78
CA ALA A 379 12.91 8.41 18.50
C ALA A 379 11.62 8.34 19.33
N ALA A 380 11.01 7.15 19.46
CA ALA A 380 9.77 6.95 20.22
C ALA A 380 9.96 7.21 21.73
N SER A 381 11.14 6.89 22.27
CA SER A 381 11.50 7.19 23.65
C SER A 381 11.90 8.66 23.91
N GLY A 382 12.00 9.48 22.84
CA GLY A 382 12.49 10.85 22.95
C GLY A 382 14.01 10.95 23.19
N THR A 383 14.75 9.85 23.06
CA THR A 383 16.23 9.87 23.20
C THR A 383 16.88 10.64 22.06
N ILE A 384 16.28 10.62 20.86
CA ILE A 384 16.64 11.47 19.72
C ILE A 384 15.39 12.17 19.21
N ASN A 385 15.57 13.32 18.59
CA ASN A 385 14.48 14.05 17.93
C ASN A 385 14.37 13.69 16.43
N GLY A 386 13.30 14.15 15.77
CA GLY A 386 13.06 13.88 14.35
C GLY A 386 14.18 14.34 13.41
N PRO A 387 14.73 15.55 13.54
CA PRO A 387 15.90 15.98 12.76
C PRO A 387 17.11 15.05 12.89
N THR A 388 17.45 14.63 14.11
CA THR A 388 18.56 13.68 14.35
C THR A 388 18.29 12.32 13.73
N LEU A 389 17.05 11.83 13.78
CA LEU A 389 16.66 10.59 13.10
C LEU A 389 16.91 10.69 11.58
N LYS A 390 16.46 11.79 10.95
CA LYS A 390 16.65 12.04 9.52
C LYS A 390 18.11 12.24 9.10
N GLU A 391 18.95 12.73 9.99
CA GLU A 391 20.38 12.83 9.78
C GLU A 391 21.08 11.45 9.82
N LEU A 392 20.70 10.61 10.78
CA LEU A 392 21.32 9.30 11.00
C LEU A 392 20.85 8.24 9.98
N LEU A 393 19.61 8.30 9.53
CA LEU A 393 19.03 7.27 8.67
C LEU A 393 19.81 7.04 7.37
N PRO A 394 20.20 8.07 6.58
CA PRO A 394 20.98 7.84 5.35
C PRO A 394 22.34 7.22 5.63
N GLU A 395 23.01 7.62 6.70
CA GLU A 395 24.30 7.06 7.06
C GLU A 395 24.20 5.58 7.45
N ILE A 396 23.19 5.23 8.26
CA ILE A 396 22.97 3.84 8.67
C ILE A 396 22.52 3.00 7.49
N PHE A 397 21.72 3.57 6.57
CA PHE A 397 21.31 2.90 5.33
C PHE A 397 22.54 2.51 4.47
N GLU A 398 23.51 3.40 4.34
CA GLU A 398 24.70 3.20 3.51
C GLU A 398 25.80 2.38 4.18
N LYS A 399 26.07 2.62 5.47
CA LYS A 399 27.24 2.09 6.18
C LYS A 399 26.88 1.05 7.24
N GLY A 400 25.61 0.95 7.62
CA GLY A 400 25.19 0.15 8.76
C GLY A 400 25.58 0.75 10.10
N GLY A 401 25.62 -0.07 11.13
CA GLY A 401 26.03 0.31 12.48
C GLY A 401 24.87 0.28 13.48
N ASP A 402 25.21 0.40 14.77
CA ASP A 402 24.24 0.47 15.86
C ASP A 402 23.86 1.94 16.14
N PRO A 403 22.60 2.34 15.89
CA PRO A 403 22.14 3.71 16.16
C PRO A 403 22.37 4.15 17.59
N GLY A 404 22.19 3.25 18.57
CA GLY A 404 22.39 3.55 19.99
C GLY A 404 23.83 3.92 20.32
N GLN A 405 24.78 3.19 19.72
CA GLN A 405 26.21 3.48 19.87
C GLN A 405 26.60 4.80 19.19
N ILE A 406 26.15 5.03 17.96
CA ILE A 406 26.43 6.27 17.20
C ILE A 406 25.89 7.50 17.97
N VAL A 407 24.67 7.42 18.50
CA VAL A 407 24.07 8.50 19.31
C VAL A 407 24.89 8.81 20.56
N LYS A 408 25.39 7.79 21.26
CA LYS A 408 26.25 7.96 22.45
C LYS A 408 27.60 8.57 22.08
N GLU A 409 28.29 8.03 21.09
CA GLU A 409 29.63 8.48 20.68
C GLU A 409 29.63 9.93 20.19
N ARG A 410 28.59 10.35 19.46
CA ARG A 410 28.47 11.72 18.94
C ARG A 410 27.73 12.65 19.89
N GLY A 411 27.23 12.15 21.02
CA GLY A 411 26.45 12.93 21.96
C GLY A 411 25.20 13.56 21.34
N LEU A 412 24.49 12.82 20.45
CA LEU A 412 23.31 13.29 19.73
C LEU A 412 22.00 13.11 20.52
N GLY A 413 22.07 12.68 21.78
CA GLY A 413 20.91 12.55 22.63
C GLY A 413 20.13 13.86 22.75
N ALA A 414 18.80 13.77 22.67
CA ALA A 414 17.92 14.91 22.85
C ALA A 414 18.07 15.49 24.27
N VAL A 415 18.07 16.79 24.36
CA VAL A 415 18.00 17.48 25.65
C VAL A 415 16.53 17.45 26.08
N SER A 416 16.18 16.49 26.94
CA SER A 416 14.84 16.32 27.52
C SER A 416 14.69 16.93 28.89
N ASP A 417 15.78 17.45 29.47
CA ASP A 417 15.73 18.16 30.75
C ASP A 417 14.97 19.49 30.60
N THR A 418 13.74 19.49 31.12
CA THR A 418 12.84 20.66 31.06
C THR A 418 13.50 21.89 31.64
N GLY A 419 14.34 21.75 32.70
CA GLY A 419 15.07 22.85 33.31
C GLY A 419 16.12 23.47 32.40
N ALA A 420 16.88 22.64 31.67
CA ALA A 420 17.83 23.10 30.66
C ALA A 420 17.13 23.77 29.46
N LEU A 421 16.00 23.20 29.00
CA LEU A 421 15.20 23.79 27.92
C LEU A 421 14.60 25.13 28.33
N GLU A 422 14.11 25.27 29.58
CA GLU A 422 13.62 26.54 30.11
C GLU A 422 14.71 27.62 30.16
N GLN A 423 15.95 27.25 30.52
CA GLN A 423 17.08 28.19 30.49
C GLN A 423 17.39 28.65 29.06
N PHE A 424 17.38 27.76 28.06
CA PHE A 424 17.56 28.16 26.67
C PHE A 424 16.45 29.08 26.17
N VAL A 425 15.19 28.82 26.56
CA VAL A 425 14.06 29.71 26.25
C VAL A 425 14.24 31.08 26.92
N ASP A 426 14.63 31.13 28.19
CA ASP A 426 14.89 32.39 28.89
C ASP A 426 16.02 33.18 28.24
N GLN A 427 17.11 32.53 27.86
CA GLN A 427 18.20 33.16 27.12
C GLN A 427 17.75 33.69 25.76
N ALA A 428 16.95 32.91 25.01
CA ALA A 428 16.42 33.33 23.72
C ALA A 428 15.50 34.54 23.85
N ILE A 429 14.62 34.56 24.87
CA ILE A 429 13.71 35.69 25.18
C ILE A 429 14.50 36.92 25.58
N ALA A 430 15.47 36.78 26.51
CA ALA A 430 16.28 37.90 26.99
C ALA A 430 17.14 38.54 25.89
N ALA A 431 17.68 37.71 24.98
CA ALA A 431 18.53 38.18 23.89
C ALA A 431 17.76 38.86 22.71
N ASN A 432 16.43 38.71 22.66
CA ASN A 432 15.63 39.18 21.52
C ASN A 432 14.39 39.99 21.95
N PRO A 433 14.58 41.21 22.48
CA PRO A 433 13.47 42.05 22.98
C PRO A 433 12.51 42.53 21.89
N GLY A 434 12.97 42.67 20.62
CA GLY A 434 12.14 43.06 19.49
C GLY A 434 11.03 42.06 19.20
N PRO A 435 11.36 40.77 18.94
CA PRO A 435 10.36 39.70 18.78
C PRO A 435 9.43 39.51 19.96
N VAL A 436 9.89 39.76 21.20
CA VAL A 436 9.02 39.78 22.39
C VAL A 436 7.96 40.88 22.28
N GLN A 437 8.39 42.09 21.85
CA GLN A 437 7.45 43.19 21.64
C GLN A 437 6.49 42.91 20.46
N ASP A 438 6.96 42.27 19.40
CA ASP A 438 6.12 41.84 18.29
C ASP A 438 5.06 40.83 18.74
N PHE A 439 5.42 39.88 19.59
CA PHE A 439 4.47 38.96 20.22
C PHE A 439 3.44 39.68 21.10
N LYS A 440 3.90 40.64 21.92
CA LYS A 440 3.02 41.49 22.73
C LYS A 440 2.04 42.32 21.87
N ASN A 441 2.43 42.67 20.65
CA ASN A 441 1.62 43.38 19.68
C ASN A 441 0.73 42.45 18.81
N GLY A 442 0.59 41.17 19.21
CA GLY A 442 -0.31 40.20 18.53
C GLY A 442 0.29 39.44 17.34
N LYS A 443 1.59 39.59 17.02
CA LYS A 443 2.24 38.83 15.96
C LYS A 443 2.62 37.43 16.42
N LYS A 444 1.72 36.45 16.28
CA LYS A 444 1.92 35.05 16.71
C LYS A 444 3.16 34.36 16.09
N ALA A 445 3.54 34.73 14.87
CA ALA A 445 4.74 34.23 14.20
C ALA A 445 6.04 34.44 14.99
N ALA A 446 6.05 35.39 15.94
CA ALA A 446 7.19 35.63 16.81
C ALA A 446 7.49 34.43 17.75
N ALA A 447 6.51 33.60 18.11
CA ALA A 447 6.73 32.38 18.87
C ALA A 447 7.62 31.38 18.13
N GLY A 448 7.38 31.19 16.82
CA GLY A 448 8.21 30.32 15.97
C GLY A 448 9.67 30.78 15.85
N PHE A 449 9.92 32.10 15.91
CA PHE A 449 11.26 32.66 15.96
C PHE A 449 12.03 32.18 17.20
N PHE A 450 11.40 32.18 18.37
CA PHE A 450 12.03 31.71 19.61
C PHE A 450 12.31 30.21 19.59
N VAL A 451 11.43 29.40 19.03
CA VAL A 451 11.71 27.98 18.81
C VAL A 451 12.98 27.81 17.95
N GLY A 452 13.11 28.56 16.87
CA GLY A 452 14.33 28.56 16.03
C GLY A 452 15.59 29.00 16.78
N GLN A 453 15.52 29.99 17.68
CA GLN A 453 16.66 30.42 18.51
C GLN A 453 17.05 29.35 19.53
N VAL A 454 16.09 28.73 20.22
CA VAL A 454 16.35 27.61 21.13
C VAL A 454 16.96 26.42 20.42
N MET A 455 16.49 26.11 19.21
CA MET A 455 17.10 25.07 18.37
C MET A 455 18.57 25.37 18.05
N LYS A 456 18.92 26.63 17.77
CA LYS A 456 20.33 27.05 17.60
C LYS A 456 21.14 26.92 18.89
N LEU A 457 20.63 27.37 20.02
CA LEU A 457 21.30 27.30 21.34
C LEU A 457 21.51 25.87 21.80
N SER A 458 20.54 25.00 21.54
CA SER A 458 20.62 23.55 21.83
C SER A 458 21.42 22.75 20.80
N LYS A 459 21.94 23.41 19.73
CA LYS A 459 22.60 22.75 18.59
C LYS A 459 21.74 21.67 17.94
N GLY A 460 20.45 21.94 17.80
CA GLY A 460 19.49 21.00 17.20
C GLY A 460 19.03 19.86 18.11
N LYS A 461 19.47 19.80 19.37
CA LYS A 461 19.20 18.69 20.29
C LYS A 461 17.88 18.81 21.07
N ALA A 462 17.25 19.98 21.09
CA ALA A 462 15.96 20.17 21.74
C ALA A 462 14.82 19.60 20.87
N ASP A 463 13.74 19.11 21.51
CA ASP A 463 12.51 18.74 20.80
C ASP A 463 11.72 20.01 20.49
N PRO A 464 11.45 20.32 19.19
CA PRO A 464 10.72 21.52 18.80
C PRO A 464 9.31 21.61 19.40
N LYS A 465 8.63 20.48 19.64
CA LYS A 465 7.29 20.46 20.25
C LYS A 465 7.35 20.84 21.73
N ILE A 466 8.30 20.28 22.48
CA ILE A 466 8.51 20.61 23.88
C ILE A 466 8.92 22.07 24.01
N VAL A 467 9.88 22.52 23.19
CA VAL A 467 10.32 23.92 23.15
C VAL A 467 9.16 24.84 22.82
N GLY A 468 8.34 24.52 21.84
CA GLY A 468 7.15 25.31 21.46
C GLY A 468 6.19 25.49 22.63
N GLY A 469 5.92 24.43 23.39
CA GLY A 469 5.10 24.50 24.62
C GLY A 469 5.70 25.39 25.69
N ILE A 470 7.03 25.30 25.96
CA ILE A 470 7.72 26.15 26.94
C ILE A 470 7.74 27.61 26.47
N VAL A 471 8.04 27.87 25.20
CA VAL A 471 8.03 29.22 24.62
C VAL A 471 6.64 29.87 24.73
N ALA A 472 5.58 29.15 24.35
CA ALA A 472 4.20 29.62 24.46
C ALA A 472 3.85 29.97 25.91
N LYS A 473 4.20 29.10 26.88
CA LYS A 473 3.96 29.31 28.31
C LYS A 473 4.71 30.54 28.85
N LYS A 474 5.98 30.69 28.51
CA LYS A 474 6.80 31.82 28.99
C LYS A 474 6.43 33.14 28.32
N LEU A 475 6.11 33.17 27.05
CA LEU A 475 5.62 34.37 26.37
C LEU A 475 4.23 34.79 26.86
N ALA A 476 3.32 33.83 27.14
CA ALA A 476 2.03 34.11 27.75
C ALA A 476 2.18 34.71 29.18
N ALA A 477 3.14 34.22 29.96
CA ALA A 477 3.43 34.79 31.29
C ALA A 477 3.91 36.24 31.23
N LEU A 478 4.56 36.68 30.14
CA LEU A 478 4.97 38.08 29.92
C LEU A 478 3.80 39.02 29.56
N LEU A 479 2.63 38.46 29.21
CA LEU A 479 1.38 39.20 28.95
C LEU A 479 0.55 39.37 30.24
N LEU A 480 0.76 38.57 31.27
CA LEU A 480 0.02 38.58 32.54
C LEU A 480 0.00 39.97 33.23
N PRO A 481 1.09 40.77 33.26
CA PRO A 481 1.03 42.11 33.87
C PRO A 481 0.12 43.10 33.14
N LEU A 482 -0.02 42.96 31.80
CA LEU A 482 -0.92 43.79 30.97
C LEU A 482 -2.38 43.37 31.12
N ALA A 483 -2.65 42.08 31.22
CA ALA A 483 -4.00 41.54 31.45
C ALA A 483 -4.52 41.94 32.82
N ALA A 484 -3.66 41.94 33.89
CA ALA A 484 -4.04 42.36 35.24
C ALA A 484 -4.38 43.86 35.30
N ALA A 485 -3.71 44.71 34.51
CA ALA A 485 -4.01 46.14 34.41
C ALA A 485 -5.31 46.44 33.63
N LEU A 486 -5.66 45.65 32.61
CA LEU A 486 -6.94 45.73 31.93
C LEU A 486 -8.09 45.15 32.78
N PHE A 487 -7.83 44.11 33.56
CA PHE A 487 -8.83 43.50 34.46
C PHE A 487 -9.33 44.45 35.55
N ALA A 488 -8.48 45.38 36.01
CA ALA A 488 -8.86 46.38 37.00
C ALA A 488 -9.82 47.47 36.43
N LEU A 489 -9.89 47.63 35.11
CA LEU A 489 -10.76 48.63 34.47
C LEU A 489 -12.14 48.09 34.08
N PHE A 490 -12.33 46.78 34.05
CA PHE A 490 -13.62 46.12 33.70
C PHE A 490 -14.33 45.47 34.89
N ALA A 491 -13.91 45.70 36.11
CA ALA A 491 -14.58 45.16 37.32
C ALA A 491 -15.91 45.86 37.68
N GLY A 492 -16.55 46.49 36.72
CA GLY A 492 -17.86 47.12 36.86
C GLY A 492 -18.97 46.31 36.20
N CYS A 493 -19.83 45.66 37.03
CA CYS A 493 -21.14 45.10 36.67
C CYS A 493 -21.22 43.76 35.95
N THR A 494 -20.60 42.70 36.45
CA THR A 494 -21.09 41.34 36.12
C THR A 494 -21.27 40.51 37.39
N SER A 495 -22.50 40.01 37.58
CA SER A 495 -22.88 39.13 38.70
C SER A 495 -22.40 37.67 38.53
N PHE A 496 -21.46 37.41 37.62
CA PHE A 496 -20.90 36.09 37.35
C PHE A 496 -19.72 35.79 38.28
N SER A 497 -19.77 34.62 38.93
CA SER A 497 -18.69 34.13 39.83
C SER A 497 -18.12 32.84 39.23
N PRO A 498 -16.90 32.85 38.70
CA PRO A 498 -16.26 31.64 38.16
C PRO A 498 -15.98 30.63 39.26
N GLN A 499 -16.13 29.35 38.97
CA GLN A 499 -15.89 28.23 39.90
C GLN A 499 -14.90 27.21 39.36
N GLN A 500 -14.76 27.11 38.03
CA GLN A 500 -13.86 26.21 37.34
C GLN A 500 -13.38 26.87 36.05
N SER A 501 -12.20 26.50 35.56
CA SER A 501 -11.68 26.91 34.26
C SER A 501 -11.15 25.73 33.48
N SER A 502 -11.20 25.82 32.16
CA SER A 502 -10.63 24.86 31.21
C SER A 502 -10.03 25.60 30.03
N MET A 503 -9.04 25.02 29.39
CA MET A 503 -8.49 25.51 28.11
C MET A 503 -8.64 24.47 27.06
N PHE A 504 -8.97 24.89 25.84
CA PHE A 504 -9.13 24.06 24.64
C PHE A 504 -8.20 24.58 23.56
N THR A 505 -7.65 23.70 22.75
CA THR A 505 -6.80 24.03 21.61
C THR A 505 -7.33 23.38 20.35
N ASP A 506 -7.26 24.11 19.22
CA ASP A 506 -7.56 23.58 17.90
C ASP A 506 -6.31 22.94 17.25
N SER A 507 -6.48 22.46 16.01
CA SER A 507 -5.39 21.86 15.21
C SER A 507 -4.27 22.84 14.88
N ASP A 508 -4.57 24.15 14.86
CA ASP A 508 -3.62 25.21 14.52
C ASP A 508 -2.91 25.80 15.75
N GLY A 509 -3.25 25.29 16.95
CA GLY A 509 -2.68 25.72 18.23
C GLY A 509 -3.32 26.98 18.81
N ASN A 510 -4.48 27.43 18.30
CA ASN A 510 -5.23 28.51 18.91
C ASN A 510 -5.88 28.02 20.21
N ILE A 511 -5.96 28.89 21.20
CA ILE A 511 -6.44 28.53 22.54
C ILE A 511 -7.71 29.32 22.85
N VAL A 512 -8.75 28.62 23.31
CA VAL A 512 -9.96 29.18 23.93
C VAL A 512 -9.94 28.87 25.42
N ALA A 513 -10.03 29.90 26.23
CA ALA A 513 -10.15 29.77 27.69
C ALA A 513 -11.61 29.87 28.10
N VAL A 514 -12.06 28.97 28.95
CA VAL A 514 -13.46 28.90 29.42
C VAL A 514 -13.51 28.85 30.94
N GLU A 515 -14.24 29.77 31.53
CA GLU A 515 -14.54 29.82 32.96
C GLU A 515 -16.01 29.42 33.17
N TYR A 516 -16.24 28.36 33.93
CA TYR A 516 -17.58 27.93 34.35
C TYR A 516 -17.93 28.54 35.68
N GLY A 517 -19.15 29.07 35.83
CA GLY A 517 -19.56 29.72 37.04
C GLY A 517 -21.08 29.85 37.19
N ARG A 518 -21.47 30.64 38.21
CA ARG A 518 -22.88 30.92 38.49
C ARG A 518 -23.16 32.41 38.57
N SER A 519 -24.35 32.80 38.08
CA SER A 519 -24.92 34.13 38.28
C SER A 519 -25.71 34.19 39.57
N LYS A 520 -25.86 35.43 40.11
CA LYS A 520 -26.78 35.73 41.21
C LYS A 520 -28.23 35.74 40.78
N SER A 521 -28.53 36.01 39.53
CA SER A 521 -29.84 36.06 38.93
C SER A 521 -30.04 34.93 37.91
N ASP A 522 -31.33 34.56 37.67
CA ASP A 522 -31.67 33.63 36.59
C ASP A 522 -31.60 34.32 35.23
N HIS A 523 -30.90 33.68 34.28
CA HIS A 523 -30.92 34.06 32.86
C HIS A 523 -31.91 33.21 32.11
N LYS A 524 -32.70 33.86 31.26
CA LYS A 524 -33.76 33.22 30.46
C LYS A 524 -33.29 33.07 29.05
N SER A 525 -33.45 31.87 28.47
CA SER A 525 -33.26 31.61 27.07
C SER A 525 -34.48 30.90 26.49
N ASN A 526 -34.87 31.26 25.27
CA ASN A 526 -35.93 30.61 24.55
C ASN A 526 -35.33 29.61 23.55
N PHE A 527 -35.82 28.38 23.58
CA PHE A 527 -35.44 27.33 22.66
C PHE A 527 -36.66 26.86 21.87
N THR A 528 -36.57 26.82 20.57
CA THR A 528 -37.59 26.24 19.70
C THR A 528 -37.30 24.76 19.46
N ALA A 529 -38.11 23.88 20.02
CA ALA A 529 -37.97 22.45 19.80
C ALA A 529 -38.27 22.06 18.34
N PRO A 530 -37.80 20.91 17.84
CA PRO A 530 -38.07 20.45 16.47
C PRO A 530 -39.54 20.36 16.08
N ASN A 531 -40.45 20.29 17.07
CA ASN A 531 -41.88 20.30 16.87
C ASN A 531 -42.49 21.72 16.84
N GLY A 532 -41.68 22.78 16.77
CA GLY A 532 -42.10 24.18 16.71
C GLY A 532 -42.52 24.80 18.05
N LYS A 533 -42.44 24.06 19.16
CA LYS A 533 -42.82 24.57 20.48
C LYS A 533 -41.65 25.38 21.10
N VAL A 534 -41.91 26.62 21.49
CA VAL A 534 -40.95 27.45 22.20
C VAL A 534 -40.96 27.07 23.69
N VAL A 535 -39.76 26.76 24.22
CA VAL A 535 -39.56 26.41 25.63
C VAL A 535 -38.65 27.48 26.25
N GLU A 536 -39.14 28.16 27.28
CA GLU A 536 -38.32 29.09 28.10
C GLU A 536 -37.50 28.29 29.11
N MET A 537 -36.21 28.40 29.04
CA MET A 537 -35.26 27.86 30.06
C MET A 537 -34.76 28.98 30.97
N LYS A 538 -34.59 28.65 32.23
CA LYS A 538 -33.98 29.55 33.23
C LYS A 538 -32.77 28.86 33.85
N SER A 539 -31.60 29.46 33.77
CA SER A 539 -30.41 28.90 34.38
C SER A 539 -29.58 29.98 35.08
N LYS A 540 -28.95 29.56 36.15
CA LYS A 540 -27.86 30.34 36.82
C LYS A 540 -26.49 29.87 36.42
N LEU A 541 -26.42 28.76 35.71
CA LEU A 541 -25.14 28.23 35.21
C LEU A 541 -24.75 28.95 33.93
N GLY A 542 -23.49 29.35 33.85
CA GLY A 542 -22.98 30.04 32.67
C GLY A 542 -21.50 29.79 32.47
N VAL A 543 -21.02 30.26 31.36
CA VAL A 543 -19.61 30.22 30.97
C VAL A 543 -19.15 31.59 30.50
N ARG A 544 -17.91 31.94 30.81
CA ARG A 544 -17.19 33.01 30.13
C ARG A 544 -16.23 32.35 29.15
N VAL A 545 -16.35 32.65 27.88
CA VAL A 545 -15.50 32.14 26.82
C VAL A 545 -14.59 33.27 26.35
N THR A 546 -13.29 33.05 26.34
CA THR A 546 -12.29 33.97 25.78
C THR A 546 -11.68 33.35 24.52
N LEU A 547 -11.89 34.01 23.39
CA LEU A 547 -11.41 33.61 22.07
C LEU A 547 -9.91 33.89 21.91
N PRO A 548 -9.24 33.29 20.92
CA PRO A 548 -7.82 33.48 20.67
C PRO A 548 -7.40 34.94 20.40
N ASP A 549 -8.29 35.77 19.87
CA ASP A 549 -8.07 37.20 19.60
C ASP A 549 -8.23 38.08 20.85
N GLY A 550 -8.64 37.50 22.00
CA GLY A 550 -8.86 38.17 23.26
C GLY A 550 -10.30 38.68 23.46
N GLU A 551 -11.22 38.55 22.50
CA GLU A 551 -12.63 38.84 22.72
C GLU A 551 -13.21 37.86 23.72
N SER A 552 -14.05 38.35 24.63
CA SER A 552 -14.70 37.51 25.65
C SER A 552 -16.20 37.76 25.68
N PHE A 553 -16.95 36.68 25.86
CA PHE A 553 -18.41 36.76 26.02
C PHE A 553 -18.89 35.89 27.19
N LEU A 554 -20.05 36.22 27.75
CA LEU A 554 -20.78 35.40 28.71
C LEU A 554 -21.90 34.68 27.98
N ALA A 555 -22.05 33.40 28.24
CA ALA A 555 -23.13 32.57 27.73
C ALA A 555 -23.76 31.76 28.85
N TRP A 556 -25.05 31.53 28.78
CA TRP A 556 -25.84 30.85 29.79
C TRP A 556 -26.35 29.52 29.26
N GLU A 557 -26.42 28.53 30.14
CA GLU A 557 -26.93 27.20 29.77
C GLU A 557 -28.33 27.34 29.18
N CYS A 558 -28.50 26.94 27.93
CA CYS A 558 -29.77 26.96 27.21
C CYS A 558 -30.30 25.56 26.85
N MET A 559 -29.41 24.55 26.80
CA MET A 559 -29.81 23.19 26.52
C MET A 559 -28.77 22.20 27.05
N ASN A 560 -29.24 21.12 27.69
CA ASN A 560 -28.38 19.99 28.06
C ASN A 560 -28.79 18.77 27.23
N VAL A 561 -27.94 18.32 26.32
CA VAL A 561 -28.19 17.22 25.39
C VAL A 561 -27.29 16.06 25.72
N LEU A 562 -27.81 15.09 26.46
CA LEU A 562 -27.07 13.84 26.74
C LEU A 562 -27.19 12.88 25.56
N PRO A 563 -26.08 12.27 25.07
CA PRO A 563 -24.70 12.31 25.56
C PRO A 563 -23.81 13.38 24.91
N SER A 564 -24.36 14.27 24.06
CA SER A 564 -23.58 15.18 23.20
C SER A 564 -23.01 16.42 23.91
N GLY A 565 -23.42 16.73 25.15
CA GLY A 565 -22.89 17.84 25.92
C GLY A 565 -23.89 18.95 26.24
N THR A 566 -23.40 20.06 26.77
CA THR A 566 -24.20 21.21 27.20
C THR A 566 -23.99 22.38 26.24
N MET A 567 -25.09 23.03 25.84
CA MET A 567 -25.09 24.25 25.04
C MET A 567 -25.32 25.48 25.90
N TYR A 568 -24.59 26.54 25.60
CA TYR A 568 -24.67 27.85 26.22
C TYR A 568 -24.86 28.92 25.14
N ARG A 569 -25.69 29.94 25.41
CA ARG A 569 -25.95 31.06 24.50
C ARG A 569 -25.74 32.38 25.20
N SER A 570 -25.13 33.37 24.54
CA SER A 570 -24.96 34.71 25.04
C SER A 570 -26.31 35.46 25.10
N ASP A 571 -26.43 36.43 26.03
CA ASP A 571 -27.68 37.23 26.19
C ASP A 571 -28.05 38.01 24.92
N ASN A 572 -27.09 38.42 24.11
CA ASN A 572 -27.32 39.09 22.83
C ASN A 572 -27.52 38.13 21.64
N GLU A 573 -27.55 36.82 21.89
CA GLU A 573 -27.65 35.76 20.88
C GLU A 573 -26.58 35.78 19.79
N LYS A 574 -25.52 36.58 19.95
CA LYS A 574 -24.41 36.67 18.99
C LYS A 574 -23.52 35.41 19.04
N TRP A 575 -23.34 34.82 20.24
CA TRP A 575 -22.43 33.72 20.46
C TRP A 575 -23.12 32.49 21.02
N MET A 576 -22.68 31.33 20.57
CA MET A 576 -23.07 30.04 21.11
C MET A 576 -21.83 29.19 21.42
N TYR A 577 -21.83 28.50 22.54
CA TYR A 577 -20.76 27.63 22.99
C TYR A 577 -21.32 26.25 23.30
N HIS A 578 -20.65 25.22 22.81
CA HIS A 578 -20.99 23.83 23.09
C HIS A 578 -19.77 23.08 23.63
N ALA A 579 -19.95 22.31 24.70
CA ALA A 579 -18.91 21.48 25.28
C ALA A 579 -19.44 20.14 25.78
N ASN A 580 -18.63 19.11 25.64
CA ASN A 580 -18.90 17.75 26.11
C ASN A 580 -17.88 17.23 27.15
N GLY A 581 -17.07 18.11 27.72
CA GLY A 581 -16.02 17.77 28.68
C GLY A 581 -14.69 17.33 28.08
N ILE A 582 -14.64 16.99 26.76
CA ILE A 582 -13.43 16.60 26.03
C ILE A 582 -13.12 17.61 24.92
N SER A 583 -14.15 18.10 24.24
CA SER A 583 -14.03 19.10 23.18
C SER A 583 -14.99 20.24 23.39
N CYS A 584 -14.71 21.38 22.74
CA CYS A 584 -15.65 22.49 22.67
C CYS A 584 -15.73 23.03 21.24
N ARG A 585 -16.88 23.67 20.96
CA ARG A 585 -17.13 24.43 19.74
C ARG A 585 -17.68 25.80 20.07
N VAL A 586 -17.22 26.81 19.36
CA VAL A 586 -17.71 28.18 19.48
C VAL A 586 -18.29 28.60 18.12
N PHE A 587 -19.47 29.19 18.16
CA PHE A 587 -20.19 29.62 16.96
C PHE A 587 -20.52 31.11 17.06
N GLU A 588 -20.34 31.84 16.00
CA GLU A 588 -20.79 33.21 15.83
C GLU A 588 -22.02 33.28 14.94
N LYS A 589 -23.01 34.09 15.31
CA LYS A 589 -24.22 34.30 14.52
C LYS A 589 -23.86 35.12 13.27
N ALA A 590 -24.19 34.57 12.10
CA ALA A 590 -24.00 35.20 10.79
C ALA A 590 -25.24 34.98 9.91
N GLN A 591 -25.36 35.68 8.81
CA GLN A 591 -26.39 35.41 7.82
C GLN A 591 -25.88 34.42 6.78
N ASN A 592 -26.66 33.37 6.48
CA ASN A 592 -26.35 32.44 5.42
C ASN A 592 -26.57 33.06 4.03
N ALA A 593 -26.22 32.35 2.96
CA ALA A 593 -26.35 32.82 1.58
C ALA A 593 -27.79 33.19 1.16
N ASN A 594 -28.81 32.76 1.93
CA ASN A 594 -30.24 33.04 1.73
C ASN A 594 -30.72 34.22 2.57
N GLY A 595 -29.86 34.87 3.38
CA GLY A 595 -30.21 35.97 4.27
C GLY A 595 -30.86 35.55 5.58
N GLU A 596 -30.85 34.25 5.93
CA GLU A 596 -31.33 33.72 7.19
C GLU A 596 -30.25 33.70 8.24
N ASP A 597 -30.60 33.92 9.50
CA ASP A 597 -29.68 33.83 10.64
C ASP A 597 -29.21 32.38 10.86
N ASP A 598 -27.92 32.16 10.86
CA ASP A 598 -27.30 30.87 11.13
C ASP A 598 -26.07 31.07 12.06
N TYR A 599 -25.54 29.97 12.63
CA TYR A 599 -24.37 30.00 13.48
C TYR A 599 -23.19 29.34 12.78
N LEU A 600 -22.19 30.15 12.42
CA LEU A 600 -20.94 29.67 11.82
C LEU A 600 -19.97 29.27 12.90
N GLU A 601 -19.37 28.09 12.77
CA GLU A 601 -18.32 27.61 13.67
C GLU A 601 -17.04 28.43 13.49
N VAL A 602 -16.60 29.09 14.54
CA VAL A 602 -15.38 29.92 14.54
C VAL A 602 -14.23 29.26 15.30
N PHE A 603 -14.53 28.20 16.08
CA PHE A 603 -13.53 27.45 16.80
C PHE A 603 -14.06 26.05 17.14
N GLU A 604 -13.23 25.02 16.88
CA GLU A 604 -13.37 23.67 17.41
C GLU A 604 -12.06 23.22 18.03
N GLY A 605 -12.07 22.81 19.29
CA GLY A 605 -10.85 22.41 19.98
C GLY A 605 -11.07 21.29 20.98
N ILE A 606 -9.98 20.63 21.36
CA ILE A 606 -9.94 19.61 22.39
C ILE A 606 -9.34 20.16 23.67
N ILE A 607 -9.72 19.59 24.81
CA ILE A 607 -9.22 20.03 26.11
C ILE A 607 -7.71 19.83 26.21
N CYS A 608 -6.97 20.91 26.47
CA CYS A 608 -5.54 20.86 26.73
C CYS A 608 -5.21 21.01 28.21
N GLU A 609 -6.11 21.65 28.98
CA GLU A 609 -6.08 21.65 30.44
C GLU A 609 -7.50 21.34 30.98
N GLY A 610 -7.60 20.28 31.79
CA GLY A 610 -8.86 19.85 32.40
C GLY A 610 -9.40 20.90 33.43
N PRO A 611 -10.66 20.72 33.88
CA PRO A 611 -11.29 21.66 34.80
C PRO A 611 -10.48 21.76 36.09
N LYS A 612 -9.91 22.94 36.33
CA LYS A 612 -9.25 23.30 37.61
C LYS A 612 -10.30 23.96 38.49
N LYS A 613 -10.45 23.48 39.73
CA LYS A 613 -11.16 24.23 40.78
C LYS A 613 -10.29 25.41 41.15
N ASP A 614 -10.82 26.63 41.02
CA ASP A 614 -10.13 27.80 41.57
C ASP A 614 -9.86 27.57 43.05
N GLY A 615 -8.60 27.66 43.35
CA GLY A 615 -8.02 27.17 44.57
C GLY A 615 -8.62 27.70 45.86
N ARG A 616 -8.73 26.82 46.73
CA ARG A 616 -8.28 26.98 48.11
C ARG A 616 -7.07 26.10 48.31
#